data_97c127cb85a297295408c9ba15e08f45
#
_entry.id   97c127cb85a297295408c9ba15e08f45
#
_cell.length_a   1.000
_cell.length_b   1.000
_cell.length_c   1.000
_cell.angle_alpha   90.00
_cell.angle_beta   90.00
_cell.angle_gamma   90.00
#
_symmetry.space_group_name_H-M   'P 1'
#
loop_
_entity.id
_entity.type
_entity.pdbx_description
1 polymer ?
#
loop_
_entity_poly.entity_id
_entity_poly.type
_entity_poly.pdbx_seq_one_letter_code
_entity_poly.pdbx_strand_id
1 'polypeptide(L)'
;MSEAVFEFHIDGVAVAARPGQTIMEAADAAGIYIPRLCDVEGLRHQGGCRVCTVKSGGRSVSACTQPAEPGLMVENDTPARNRVRRDLVEMLFHEGNHLCPICEKSGNCELQAMAYRLEMTAPTHFPYLEPCRTLDASHPDIALDTNRCISCGRCIRASQDLDGKGVFGYVGRGIHRRVAVNG
;
A
#
# COMPACT_ATOMS: atom_id res chain seq x y z
N MET A 1 13.89 -17.00 26.74
CA MET A 1 12.47 -17.28 26.97
C MET A 1 11.88 -17.54 25.58
N SER A 2 11.40 -18.75 25.30
CA SER A 2 10.74 -19.07 24.02
C SER A 2 9.46 -18.23 23.93
N GLU A 3 9.38 -17.29 22.97
CA GLU A 3 8.14 -16.58 22.70
C GLU A 3 7.07 -17.59 22.30
N ALA A 4 5.91 -17.52 22.92
CA ALA A 4 4.80 -18.41 22.66
C ALA A 4 4.33 -18.22 21.20
N VAL A 5 4.53 -19.23 20.37
CA VAL A 5 4.02 -19.25 18.98
C VAL A 5 2.58 -19.75 19.00
N PHE A 6 1.72 -19.13 18.25
CA PHE A 6 0.34 -19.57 18.03
C PHE A 6 0.03 -19.76 16.55
N GLU A 7 -1.07 -20.40 16.25
CA GLU A 7 -1.49 -20.68 14.87
C GLU A 7 -2.79 -19.94 14.53
N PHE A 8 -2.88 -19.48 13.28
CA PHE A 8 -4.09 -18.98 12.64
C PHE A 8 -4.10 -19.41 11.17
N HIS A 9 -5.16 -19.10 10.41
CA HIS A 9 -5.26 -19.58 9.03
C HIS A 9 -5.46 -18.44 8.03
N ILE A 10 -4.75 -18.53 6.89
CA ILE A 10 -4.94 -17.66 5.73
C ILE A 10 -5.34 -18.54 4.55
N ASP A 11 -6.53 -18.32 3.99
CA ASP A 11 -7.09 -19.11 2.88
C ASP A 11 -7.04 -20.62 3.13
N GLY A 12 -7.25 -21.03 4.40
CA GLY A 12 -7.20 -22.43 4.83
C GLY A 12 -5.80 -22.98 5.12
N VAL A 13 -4.75 -22.22 4.87
CA VAL A 13 -3.36 -22.60 5.19
C VAL A 13 -3.03 -22.18 6.62
N ALA A 14 -2.53 -23.11 7.43
CA ALA A 14 -2.06 -22.83 8.79
C ALA A 14 -0.79 -21.95 8.77
N VAL A 15 -0.80 -20.89 9.55
CA VAL A 15 0.28 -19.91 9.66
C VAL A 15 0.67 -19.74 11.11
N ALA A 16 1.95 -19.92 11.41
CA ALA A 16 2.51 -19.65 12.74
C ALA A 16 2.79 -18.16 12.91
N ALA A 17 2.42 -17.62 14.06
CA ALA A 17 2.70 -16.23 14.40
C ALA A 17 3.16 -16.08 15.85
N ARG A 18 3.85 -14.98 16.13
CA ARG A 18 4.24 -14.55 17.47
C ARG A 18 3.34 -13.42 17.96
N PRO A 19 3.15 -13.26 19.26
CA PRO A 19 2.45 -12.11 19.82
C PRO A 19 3.03 -10.79 19.29
N GLY A 20 2.15 -9.89 18.87
CA GLY A 20 2.53 -8.58 18.34
C GLY A 20 2.78 -8.53 16.84
N GLN A 21 2.94 -9.66 16.14
CA GLN A 21 3.01 -9.67 14.69
C GLN A 21 1.67 -9.30 14.04
N THR A 22 1.74 -8.57 12.94
CA THR A 22 0.58 -8.34 12.08
C THR A 22 0.26 -9.57 11.23
N ILE A 23 -0.96 -9.63 10.69
CA ILE A 23 -1.35 -10.67 9.72
C ILE A 23 -0.36 -10.68 8.54
N MET A 24 0.10 -9.51 8.09
CA MET A 24 1.02 -9.40 6.96
C MET A 24 2.41 -9.93 7.28
N GLU A 25 2.99 -9.58 8.43
CA GLU A 25 4.30 -10.09 8.85
C GLU A 25 4.31 -11.62 8.99
N ALA A 26 3.24 -12.17 9.56
CA ALA A 26 3.10 -13.62 9.67
C ALA A 26 2.91 -14.30 8.31
N ALA A 27 2.14 -13.68 7.40
CA ALA A 27 1.96 -14.17 6.03
C ALA A 27 3.28 -14.19 5.26
N ASP A 28 4.07 -13.09 5.34
CA ASP A 28 5.38 -13.00 4.72
C ASP A 28 6.34 -14.09 5.22
N ALA A 29 6.38 -14.30 6.53
CA ALA A 29 7.18 -15.37 7.15
C ALA A 29 6.77 -16.78 6.68
N ALA A 30 5.50 -16.97 6.32
CA ALA A 30 4.95 -18.22 5.79
C ALA A 30 5.03 -18.30 4.24
N GLY A 31 5.58 -17.30 3.56
CA GLY A 31 5.65 -17.25 2.09
C GLY A 31 4.29 -16.98 1.42
N ILE A 32 3.29 -16.50 2.16
CA ILE A 32 1.97 -16.15 1.63
C ILE A 32 1.95 -14.67 1.25
N TYR A 33 1.77 -14.41 -0.03
CA TYR A 33 1.74 -13.03 -0.51
C TYR A 33 0.39 -12.35 -0.28
N ILE A 34 0.41 -11.24 0.42
CA ILE A 34 -0.72 -10.31 0.56
C ILE A 34 -0.41 -9.04 -0.26
N PRO A 35 -1.24 -8.67 -1.27
CA PRO A 35 -1.04 -7.47 -2.08
C PRO A 35 -0.91 -6.19 -1.24
N ARG A 36 0.05 -5.32 -1.59
CA ARG A 36 0.32 -4.09 -0.84
C ARG A 36 1.01 -3.04 -1.72
N LEU A 37 0.86 -1.75 -1.39
CA LEU A 37 1.55 -0.64 -2.05
C LEU A 37 2.23 0.30 -1.04
N CYS A 38 1.59 0.61 0.09
CA CYS A 38 2.20 1.52 1.06
C CYS A 38 3.13 0.82 2.04
N ASP A 39 2.95 -0.48 2.25
CA ASP A 39 3.75 -1.27 3.16
C ASP A 39 5.03 -1.76 2.49
N VAL A 40 6.15 -1.70 3.21
CA VAL A 40 7.46 -2.17 2.77
C VAL A 40 8.30 -2.52 3.99
N GLU A 41 9.11 -3.55 3.89
CA GLU A 41 10.03 -3.98 4.94
C GLU A 41 10.96 -2.84 5.39
N GLY A 42 11.21 -2.76 6.67
CA GLY A 42 12.07 -1.73 7.28
C GLY A 42 11.37 -0.40 7.57
N LEU A 43 10.11 -0.22 7.19
CA LEU A 43 9.33 0.97 7.55
C LEU A 43 8.13 0.59 8.43
N ARG A 44 7.77 1.45 9.36
CA ARG A 44 6.55 1.27 10.16
C ARG A 44 5.32 1.13 9.28
N HIS A 45 4.37 0.32 9.70
CA HIS A 45 3.11 0.12 9.00
C HIS A 45 2.26 1.40 9.00
N GLN A 46 1.52 1.65 7.92
CA GLN A 46 0.68 2.85 7.78
C GLN A 46 -0.81 2.53 7.57
N GLY A 47 -1.12 1.43 6.88
CA GLY A 47 -2.50 1.07 6.55
C GLY A 47 -3.19 2.04 5.58
N GLY A 48 -2.44 2.88 4.87
CA GLY A 48 -2.98 4.01 4.08
C GLY A 48 -3.60 3.61 2.74
N CYS A 49 -2.95 2.76 1.96
CA CYS A 49 -3.40 2.41 0.60
C CYS A 49 -4.56 1.41 0.58
N ARG A 50 -4.79 0.67 1.65
CA ARG A 50 -5.84 -0.35 1.82
C ARG A 50 -5.77 -1.54 0.84
N VAL A 51 -4.78 -1.61 -0.04
CA VAL A 51 -4.62 -2.73 -1.00
C VAL A 51 -4.42 -4.07 -0.28
N CYS A 52 -3.83 -4.06 0.92
CA CYS A 52 -3.67 -5.23 1.76
C CYS A 52 -4.94 -5.66 2.52
N THR A 53 -6.12 -5.15 2.15
CA THR A 53 -7.37 -5.50 2.82
C THR A 53 -7.68 -6.99 2.66
N VAL A 54 -7.85 -7.66 3.80
CA VAL A 54 -8.29 -9.04 3.95
C VAL A 54 -9.60 -9.10 4.72
N LYS A 55 -10.29 -10.24 4.72
CA LYS A 55 -11.44 -10.44 5.59
C LYS A 55 -11.01 -11.30 6.77
N SER A 56 -11.26 -10.82 7.97
CA SER A 56 -10.91 -11.48 9.22
C SER A 56 -12.05 -11.33 10.21
N GLY A 57 -12.51 -12.42 10.79
CA GLY A 57 -13.65 -12.41 11.74
C GLY A 57 -14.91 -11.76 11.15
N GLY A 58 -15.18 -11.92 9.85
CA GLY A 58 -16.33 -11.32 9.16
C GLY A 58 -16.15 -9.85 8.75
N ARG A 59 -15.07 -9.18 9.15
CA ARG A 59 -14.78 -7.77 8.86
C ARG A 59 -13.63 -7.59 7.87
N SER A 60 -13.66 -6.51 7.09
CA SER A 60 -12.55 -6.10 6.23
C SER A 60 -11.52 -5.30 7.02
N VAL A 61 -10.29 -5.79 7.10
CA VAL A 61 -9.18 -5.19 7.85
C VAL A 61 -7.94 -5.03 6.97
N SER A 62 -7.04 -4.12 7.34
CA SER A 62 -5.74 -3.98 6.67
C SER A 62 -4.75 -4.96 7.28
N ALA A 63 -4.27 -5.94 6.54
CA ALA A 63 -3.35 -6.97 7.04
C ALA A 63 -2.04 -6.39 7.61
N CYS A 64 -1.56 -5.27 7.08
CA CYS A 64 -0.34 -4.63 7.55
C CYS A 64 -0.46 -3.95 8.93
N THR A 65 -1.69 -3.74 9.45
CA THR A 65 -1.90 -3.09 10.75
C THR A 65 -2.74 -3.92 11.71
N GLN A 66 -3.37 -4.99 11.22
CA GLN A 66 -4.18 -5.88 12.05
C GLN A 66 -3.27 -6.91 12.72
N PRO A 67 -3.23 -6.97 14.06
CA PRO A 67 -2.52 -8.03 14.76
C PRO A 67 -3.05 -9.41 14.36
N ALA A 68 -2.14 -10.38 14.26
CA ALA A 68 -2.50 -11.79 14.19
C ALA A 68 -2.95 -12.26 15.59
N GLU A 69 -4.00 -13.10 15.65
CA GLU A 69 -4.55 -13.63 16.88
C GLU A 69 -4.75 -15.15 16.75
N PRO A 70 -4.66 -15.92 17.84
CA PRO A 70 -4.85 -17.37 17.83
C PRO A 70 -6.20 -17.77 17.21
N GLY A 71 -6.17 -18.75 16.30
CA GLY A 71 -7.37 -19.29 15.68
C GLY A 71 -8.09 -18.38 14.69
N LEU A 72 -7.51 -17.24 14.33
CA LEU A 72 -8.10 -16.31 13.37
C LEU A 72 -8.24 -16.97 11.99
N MET A 73 -9.36 -16.74 11.33
CA MET A 73 -9.60 -17.18 9.95
C MET A 73 -9.55 -15.98 9.02
N VAL A 74 -8.61 -15.96 8.10
CA VAL A 74 -8.34 -14.84 7.17
C VAL A 74 -8.61 -15.28 5.73
N GLU A 75 -9.45 -14.52 5.03
CA GLU A 75 -9.64 -14.64 3.58
C GLU A 75 -8.80 -13.55 2.88
N ASN A 76 -7.80 -13.96 2.09
CA ASN A 76 -6.89 -13.08 1.39
C ASN A 76 -7.11 -13.12 -0.12
N ASP A 77 -6.90 -14.27 -0.76
CA ASP A 77 -6.96 -14.39 -2.23
C ASP A 77 -8.29 -15.00 -2.69
N THR A 78 -9.32 -14.18 -2.64
CA THR A 78 -10.66 -14.54 -3.11
C THR A 78 -11.14 -13.58 -4.20
N PRO A 79 -12.03 -14.01 -5.11
CA PRO A 79 -12.58 -13.12 -6.15
C PRO A 79 -13.18 -11.82 -5.59
N ALA A 80 -13.85 -11.93 -4.43
CA ALA A 80 -14.44 -10.76 -3.76
C ALA A 80 -13.37 -9.79 -3.24
N ARG A 81 -12.27 -10.30 -2.66
CA ARG A 81 -11.17 -9.45 -2.17
C ARG A 81 -10.40 -8.82 -3.33
N ASN A 82 -10.13 -9.58 -4.37
CA ASN A 82 -9.42 -9.07 -5.55
C ASN A 82 -10.24 -8.02 -6.30
N ARG A 83 -11.57 -8.10 -6.31
CA ARG A 83 -12.42 -7.03 -6.83
C ARG A 83 -12.25 -5.73 -6.03
N VAL A 84 -12.32 -5.77 -4.72
CA VAL A 84 -12.09 -4.59 -3.86
C VAL A 84 -10.70 -4.00 -4.08
N ARG A 85 -9.68 -4.84 -4.19
CA ARG A 85 -8.30 -4.39 -4.47
C ARG A 85 -8.18 -3.73 -5.84
N ARG A 86 -8.86 -4.28 -6.85
CA ARG A 86 -8.92 -3.71 -8.19
C ARG A 86 -9.52 -2.31 -8.16
N ASP A 87 -10.65 -2.13 -7.47
CA ASP A 87 -11.30 -0.82 -7.32
C ASP A 87 -10.38 0.19 -6.64
N LEU A 88 -9.68 -0.21 -5.58
CA LEU A 88 -8.70 0.63 -4.88
C LEU A 88 -7.53 1.03 -5.78
N VAL A 89 -6.99 0.09 -6.56
CA VAL A 89 -5.89 0.35 -7.49
C VAL A 89 -6.35 1.26 -8.63
N GLU A 90 -7.56 1.04 -9.14
CA GLU A 90 -8.15 1.90 -10.18
C GLU A 90 -8.33 3.34 -9.69
N MET A 91 -8.82 3.55 -8.47
CA MET A 91 -8.90 4.90 -7.89
C MET A 91 -7.52 5.57 -7.83
N LEU A 92 -6.45 4.85 -7.49
CA LEU A 92 -5.09 5.40 -7.50
C LEU A 92 -4.64 5.82 -8.92
N PHE A 93 -5.05 5.10 -9.97
CA PHE A 93 -4.79 5.51 -11.34
C PHE A 93 -5.54 6.78 -11.74
N HIS A 94 -6.77 6.96 -11.23
CA HIS A 94 -7.59 8.12 -11.55
C HIS A 94 -7.22 9.37 -10.75
N GLU A 95 -6.62 9.21 -9.57
CA GLU A 95 -6.17 10.33 -8.73
C GLU A 95 -4.85 10.96 -9.18
N GLY A 96 -4.15 10.36 -10.14
CA GLY A 96 -2.85 10.81 -10.60
C GLY A 96 -2.70 10.75 -12.12
N ASN A 97 -1.64 11.36 -12.62
CA ASN A 97 -1.26 11.28 -14.03
C ASN A 97 -0.42 10.01 -14.27
N HIS A 98 -1.09 8.87 -14.40
CA HIS A 98 -0.46 7.56 -14.56
C HIS A 98 -0.54 7.04 -16.01
N LEU A 99 -0.11 7.85 -16.97
CA LEU A 99 -0.03 7.47 -18.39
C LEU A 99 1.19 6.56 -18.62
N CYS A 100 0.99 5.25 -18.40
CA CYS A 100 2.06 4.26 -18.47
C CYS A 100 2.89 4.26 -19.76
N PRO A 101 2.32 4.46 -20.98
CA PRO A 101 3.11 4.43 -22.20
C PRO A 101 4.22 5.48 -22.29
N ILE A 102 4.08 6.61 -21.59
CA ILE A 102 5.06 7.70 -21.59
C ILE A 102 5.73 7.88 -20.22
N CYS A 103 5.50 6.96 -19.29
CA CYS A 103 6.05 7.06 -17.95
C CYS A 103 7.45 6.41 -17.87
N GLU A 104 8.42 7.12 -17.31
CA GLU A 104 9.79 6.63 -17.08
C GLU A 104 9.86 5.39 -16.19
N LYS A 105 8.81 5.15 -15.37
CA LYS A 105 8.69 3.98 -14.50
C LYS A 105 7.96 2.81 -15.13
N SER A 106 7.52 2.92 -16.38
CA SER A 106 6.85 1.81 -17.07
C SER A 106 7.76 0.58 -17.11
N GLY A 107 7.21 -0.58 -16.74
CA GLY A 107 7.97 -1.83 -16.60
C GLY A 107 8.69 -2.01 -15.25
N ASN A 108 8.87 -0.94 -14.47
CA ASN A 108 9.45 -0.99 -13.12
C ASN A 108 8.62 -0.13 -12.14
N CYS A 109 7.31 -0.38 -12.09
CA CYS A 109 6.36 0.36 -11.27
C CYS A 109 5.47 -0.61 -10.48
N GLU A 110 5.48 -0.49 -9.16
CA GLU A 110 4.67 -1.36 -8.28
C GLU A 110 3.16 -1.16 -8.50
N LEU A 111 2.71 0.07 -8.80
CA LEU A 111 1.30 0.32 -9.11
C LEU A 111 0.88 -0.41 -10.39
N GLN A 112 1.71 -0.35 -11.44
CA GLN A 112 1.47 -1.06 -12.70
C GLN A 112 1.50 -2.58 -12.51
N ALA A 113 2.48 -3.09 -11.76
CA ALA A 113 2.57 -4.52 -11.44
C ALA A 113 1.35 -5.00 -10.65
N MET A 114 0.85 -4.17 -9.72
CA MET A 114 -0.36 -4.48 -8.95
C MET A 114 -1.60 -4.51 -9.85
N ALA A 115 -1.72 -3.60 -10.81
CA ALA A 115 -2.81 -3.60 -11.78
C ALA A 115 -2.82 -4.90 -12.60
N TYR A 116 -1.67 -5.31 -13.14
CA TYR A 116 -1.55 -6.57 -13.89
C TYR A 116 -1.86 -7.80 -13.04
N ARG A 117 -1.37 -7.83 -11.79
CA ARG A 117 -1.68 -8.92 -10.87
C ARG A 117 -3.18 -9.04 -10.58
N LEU A 118 -3.89 -7.94 -10.56
CA LEU A 118 -5.33 -7.89 -10.35
C LEU A 118 -6.13 -7.96 -11.65
N GLU A 119 -5.49 -8.32 -12.77
CA GLU A 119 -6.10 -8.44 -14.10
C GLU A 119 -6.77 -7.14 -14.58
N MET A 120 -6.25 -6.00 -14.14
CA MET A 120 -6.70 -4.68 -14.56
C MET A 120 -5.80 -4.19 -15.70
N THR A 121 -6.29 -4.27 -16.93
CA THR A 121 -5.54 -3.81 -18.13
C THR A 121 -5.77 -2.34 -18.44
N ALA A 122 -6.89 -1.79 -17.99
CA ALA A 122 -7.25 -0.38 -18.11
C ALA A 122 -8.17 0.03 -16.96
N PRO A 123 -8.10 1.26 -16.48
CA PRO A 123 -9.08 1.83 -15.56
C PRO A 123 -10.35 2.17 -16.34
N THR A 124 -11.50 1.66 -15.92
CA THR A 124 -12.78 1.80 -16.68
C THR A 124 -14.01 2.01 -15.80
N HIS A 125 -13.87 1.83 -14.49
CA HIS A 125 -15.00 1.80 -13.56
C HIS A 125 -15.30 3.18 -12.95
N PHE A 126 -14.27 3.95 -12.62
CA PHE A 126 -14.41 5.28 -12.02
C PHE A 126 -14.14 6.39 -13.03
N PRO A 127 -14.72 7.59 -12.85
CA PRO A 127 -14.39 8.74 -13.67
C PRO A 127 -12.95 9.20 -13.40
N TYR A 128 -12.25 9.61 -14.44
CA TYR A 128 -10.91 10.20 -14.33
C TYR A 128 -11.00 11.56 -13.63
N LEU A 129 -10.19 11.73 -12.61
CA LEU A 129 -10.03 12.99 -11.90
C LEU A 129 -8.76 13.64 -12.42
N GLU A 130 -8.86 14.63 -13.28
CA GLU A 130 -7.69 15.33 -13.80
C GLU A 130 -6.89 15.98 -12.66
N PRO A 131 -5.73 15.44 -12.28
CA PRO A 131 -4.95 16.02 -11.20
C PRO A 131 -4.26 17.29 -11.69
N CYS A 132 -4.58 18.41 -11.07
CA CYS A 132 -3.92 19.69 -11.31
C CYS A 132 -2.95 19.99 -10.17
N ARG A 133 -1.84 19.27 -10.12
CA ARG A 133 -0.79 19.47 -9.12
C ARG A 133 0.45 20.07 -9.77
N THR A 134 1.04 21.06 -9.13
CA THR A 134 2.27 21.69 -9.62
C THR A 134 3.48 20.78 -9.41
N LEU A 135 4.37 20.75 -10.38
CA LEU A 135 5.70 20.19 -10.22
C LEU A 135 6.51 21.15 -9.32
N ASP A 136 7.08 20.63 -8.25
CA ASP A 136 8.02 21.37 -7.41
C ASP A 136 9.45 21.07 -7.90
N ALA A 137 10.07 22.05 -8.53
CA ALA A 137 11.46 22.05 -9.01
C ALA A 137 12.24 23.20 -8.36
N SER A 138 11.93 23.57 -7.13
CA SER A 138 12.61 24.62 -6.39
C SER A 138 14.05 24.26 -6.00
N HIS A 139 14.37 22.97 -5.87
CA HIS A 139 15.71 22.49 -5.61
C HIS A 139 16.46 22.23 -6.93
N PRO A 140 17.76 22.59 -7.06
CA PRO A 140 18.51 22.43 -8.31
C PRO A 140 18.66 20.99 -8.79
N ASP A 141 18.71 20.04 -7.87
CA ASP A 141 18.99 18.62 -8.16
C ASP A 141 17.78 17.70 -7.95
N ILE A 142 16.66 18.20 -7.44
CA ILE A 142 15.49 17.39 -7.08
C ILE A 142 14.22 18.03 -7.63
N ALA A 143 13.49 17.28 -8.44
CA ALA A 143 12.14 17.62 -8.85
C ALA A 143 11.11 16.67 -8.17
N LEU A 144 10.08 17.24 -7.55
CA LEU A 144 9.00 16.50 -6.91
C LEU A 144 7.72 16.62 -7.75
N ASP A 145 7.45 15.58 -8.55
CA ASP A 145 6.21 15.49 -9.32
C ASP A 145 5.14 14.76 -8.50
N THR A 146 4.27 15.54 -7.88
CA THR A 146 3.17 14.99 -7.07
C THR A 146 1.99 14.48 -7.90
N ASN A 147 1.96 14.71 -9.23
CA ASN A 147 0.94 14.14 -10.12
C ASN A 147 1.09 12.62 -10.29
N ARG A 148 2.29 12.10 -10.08
CA ARG A 148 2.58 10.65 -10.14
C ARG A 148 2.65 10.00 -8.77
N CYS A 149 2.27 10.71 -7.72
CA CYS A 149 2.34 10.25 -6.35
C CYS A 149 1.05 9.55 -5.95
N ILE A 150 1.14 8.29 -5.52
CA ILE A 150 0.02 7.49 -4.98
C ILE A 150 -0.22 7.70 -3.47
N SER A 151 0.40 8.70 -2.88
CA SER A 151 0.28 9.03 -1.45
C SER A 151 0.61 7.86 -0.49
N CYS A 152 1.51 6.96 -0.88
CA CYS A 152 1.88 5.79 -0.08
C CYS A 152 2.66 6.12 1.19
N GLY A 153 3.21 7.33 1.31
CA GLY A 153 3.95 7.81 2.49
C GLY A 153 5.27 7.10 2.78
N ARG A 154 5.81 6.31 1.87
CA ARG A 154 7.10 5.64 2.07
C ARG A 154 8.23 6.64 2.24
N CYS A 155 8.30 7.70 1.41
CA CYS A 155 9.30 8.76 1.53
C CYS A 155 9.21 9.50 2.87
N ILE A 156 8.00 9.76 3.35
CA ILE A 156 7.79 10.42 4.66
C ILE A 156 8.33 9.55 5.78
N ARG A 157 7.94 8.26 5.81
CA ARG A 157 8.38 7.32 6.84
C ARG A 157 9.87 7.04 6.76
N ALA A 158 10.42 6.86 5.55
CA ALA A 158 11.86 6.68 5.38
C ALA A 158 12.63 7.87 5.94
N SER A 159 12.22 9.10 5.59
CA SER A 159 12.88 10.31 6.11
C SER A 159 12.74 10.48 7.62
N GLN A 160 11.63 10.01 8.22
CA GLN A 160 11.43 10.07 9.67
C GLN A 160 12.09 8.92 10.41
N ASP A 161 11.89 7.69 9.94
CA ASP A 161 12.19 6.47 10.70
C ASP A 161 13.64 5.99 10.44
N LEU A 162 14.17 6.18 9.23
CA LEU A 162 15.52 5.74 8.85
C LEU A 162 16.54 6.88 8.93
N ASP A 163 16.22 8.03 8.34
CA ASP A 163 17.16 9.17 8.29
C ASP A 163 17.07 10.08 9.51
N GLY A 164 15.97 10.03 10.26
CA GLY A 164 15.72 10.90 11.41
C GLY A 164 15.53 12.39 11.05
N LYS A 165 15.44 12.72 9.76
CA LYS A 165 15.41 14.12 9.27
C LYS A 165 14.01 14.71 9.14
N GLY A 166 12.99 13.88 8.88
CA GLY A 166 11.60 14.33 8.75
C GLY A 166 11.38 15.37 7.66
N VAL A 167 12.13 15.29 6.56
CA VAL A 167 12.13 16.29 5.47
C VAL A 167 10.79 16.37 4.75
N PHE A 168 10.07 15.25 4.66
CA PHE A 168 8.81 15.18 3.95
C PHE A 168 7.62 15.09 4.88
N GLY A 169 6.52 15.73 4.48
CA GLY A 169 5.25 15.66 5.17
C GLY A 169 4.06 15.67 4.20
N TYR A 170 2.84 15.47 4.74
CA TYR A 170 1.63 15.68 3.96
C TYR A 170 1.10 17.09 4.16
N VAL A 171 0.71 17.73 3.06
CA VAL A 171 -0.04 18.98 3.06
C VAL A 171 -1.37 18.80 2.31
N GLY A 172 -2.36 19.60 2.65
CA GLY A 172 -3.70 19.53 2.07
C GLY A 172 -4.54 18.37 2.62
N ARG A 173 -5.76 18.24 2.10
CA ARG A 173 -6.75 17.23 2.52
C ARG A 173 -7.50 16.66 1.31
N GLY A 174 -7.99 15.42 1.41
CA GLY A 174 -8.74 14.74 0.36
C GLY A 174 -7.96 14.71 -0.95
N ILE A 175 -8.59 15.08 -2.05
CA ILE A 175 -8.00 15.14 -3.39
C ILE A 175 -6.81 16.09 -3.51
N HIS A 176 -6.74 17.10 -2.63
CA HIS A 176 -5.64 18.08 -2.60
C HIS A 176 -4.46 17.63 -1.72
N ARG A 177 -4.55 16.45 -1.10
CA ARG A 177 -3.46 15.92 -0.28
C ARG A 177 -2.27 15.56 -1.16
N ARG A 178 -1.10 16.07 -0.79
CA ARG A 178 0.16 15.78 -1.48
C ARG A 178 1.33 15.71 -0.51
N VAL A 179 2.40 15.09 -0.95
CA VAL A 179 3.69 15.15 -0.26
C VAL A 179 4.33 16.50 -0.56
N ALA A 180 4.91 17.11 0.44
CA ALA A 180 5.69 18.33 0.31
C ALA A 180 6.93 18.25 1.22
N VAL A 181 7.92 19.09 0.93
CA VAL A 181 9.08 19.29 1.78
C VAL A 181 8.65 20.17 2.96
N ASN A 182 9.04 19.77 4.16
CA ASN A 182 8.84 20.59 5.36
C ASN A 182 9.89 21.71 5.32
N GLY A 183 9.43 22.93 5.07
CA GLY A 183 10.27 24.14 5.13
C GLY A 183 10.25 24.75 6.51
#